data_a084910cce22f3a9f8a984a9f5365645
#
_entry.id   a084910cce22f3a9f8a984a9f5365645
#
_cell.length_a   1.000
_cell.length_b   1.000
_cell.length_c   1.000
_cell.angle_alpha   90.00
_cell.angle_beta   90.00
_cell.angle_gamma   90.00
#
_symmetry.space_group_name_H-M   'P 1'
#
loop_
_entity.id
_entity.type
_entity.pdbx_description
1 polymer ?
#
loop_
_entity_poly.entity_id
_entity_poly.type
_entity_poly.pdbx_seq_one_letter_code
_entity_poly.pdbx_strand_id
1 'polypeptide(L)' 'MLPDLSQQLILDRFFEHAHRRAYRNNDVIISAGDYSTELYYLVEGSVSVQYEDQDGHEIILAYLHEGDFF' A
#
# COMPACT_ATOMS: atom_id res chain seq x y z
N MET A 1 -15.18 8.58 -7.89
CA MET A 1 -16.31 8.59 -6.93
C MET A 1 -15.86 9.34 -5.67
N LEU A 2 -16.65 10.29 -5.23
CA LEU A 2 -16.37 10.96 -3.96
C LEU A 2 -16.93 10.12 -2.80
N PRO A 3 -16.19 9.96 -1.70
CA PRO A 3 -16.70 9.26 -0.53
C PRO A 3 -17.88 10.04 0.08
N ASP A 4 -18.81 9.33 0.73
CA ASP A 4 -19.85 9.97 1.53
C ASP A 4 -19.25 10.54 2.85
N LEU A 5 -20.08 11.21 3.65
CA LEU A 5 -19.62 11.83 4.91
C LEU A 5 -19.05 10.80 5.88
N SER A 6 -19.61 9.58 5.94
CA SER A 6 -19.10 8.51 6.81
C SER A 6 -17.73 8.06 6.39
N GLN A 7 -17.52 7.85 5.09
CA GLN A 7 -16.23 7.48 4.54
C GLN A 7 -15.20 8.59 4.75
N GLN A 8 -15.60 9.84 4.60
CA GLN A 8 -14.72 10.98 4.82
C GLN A 8 -14.25 11.07 6.28
N LEU A 9 -15.13 10.82 7.24
CA LEU A 9 -14.76 10.80 8.66
C LEU A 9 -13.78 9.68 8.98
N ILE A 10 -13.94 8.51 8.38
CA ILE A 10 -13.01 7.39 8.55
C ILE A 10 -11.64 7.75 7.99
N LEU A 11 -11.59 8.34 6.79
CA LEU A 11 -10.35 8.78 6.17
C LEU A 11 -9.65 9.86 7.01
N ASP A 12 -10.41 10.83 7.50
CA ASP A 12 -9.86 11.90 8.33
C ASP A 12 -9.22 11.35 9.61
N ARG A 13 -9.85 10.38 10.26
CA ARG A 13 -9.30 9.71 11.43
C ARG A 13 -8.05 8.90 11.10
N PHE A 14 -8.05 8.20 9.97
CA PHE A 14 -6.88 7.47 9.51
C PHE A 14 -5.69 8.41 9.32
N PHE A 15 -5.86 9.53 8.64
CA PHE A 15 -4.79 10.48 8.37
C PHE A 15 -4.34 11.22 9.64
N GLU A 16 -5.23 11.45 10.59
CA GLU A 16 -4.91 12.07 11.86
C GLU A 16 -3.88 11.27 12.66
N HIS A 17 -3.94 9.93 12.58
CA HIS A 17 -3.05 9.03 13.31
C HIS A 17 -1.96 8.39 12.44
N ALA A 18 -1.95 8.67 11.16
CA ALA A 18 -0.99 8.09 10.24
C ALA A 18 0.37 8.79 10.30
N HIS A 19 1.42 8.00 10.04
CA HIS A 19 2.77 8.51 9.86
C HIS A 19 3.15 8.40 8.39
N ARG A 20 3.63 9.48 7.83
CA ARG A 20 4.10 9.48 6.45
C ARG A 20 5.50 8.87 6.39
N ARG A 21 5.67 7.89 5.51
CA ARG A 21 6.95 7.25 5.21
C ARG A 21 7.26 7.41 3.74
N ALA A 22 8.53 7.61 3.42
CA ALA A 22 9.00 7.67 2.04
C ALA A 22 9.89 6.46 1.75
N TYR A 23 9.73 5.90 0.56
CA TYR A 23 10.51 4.76 0.09
C TYR A 23 11.20 5.14 -1.21
N ARG A 24 12.40 4.59 -1.40
CA ARG A 24 13.13 4.75 -2.65
C ARG A 24 12.59 3.78 -3.68
N ASN A 25 12.88 4.07 -4.93
CA ASN A 25 12.57 3.14 -6.01
C ASN A 25 13.20 1.77 -5.73
N ASN A 26 12.44 0.71 -5.95
CA ASN A 26 12.80 -0.68 -5.68
C ASN A 26 12.94 -1.08 -4.21
N ASP A 27 12.60 -0.22 -3.27
CA ASP A 27 12.52 -0.61 -1.86
C ASP A 27 11.33 -1.55 -1.63
N VAL A 28 11.54 -2.52 -0.75
CA VAL A 28 10.49 -3.45 -0.32
C VAL A 28 9.77 -2.83 0.87
N ILE A 29 8.44 -2.67 0.75
CA ILE A 29 7.60 -2.13 1.83
C ILE A 29 7.16 -3.25 2.76
N ILE A 30 6.66 -4.35 2.18
CA ILE A 30 6.21 -5.54 2.90
C ILE A 30 6.77 -6.76 2.19
N SER A 31 7.39 -7.66 2.93
CA SER A 31 7.89 -8.93 2.41
C SER A 31 6.91 -10.06 2.69
N ALA A 32 6.93 -11.08 1.82
CA ALA A 32 6.13 -12.28 2.04
C ALA A 32 6.45 -12.92 3.40
N GLY A 33 5.43 -13.25 4.14
CA GLY A 33 5.57 -13.84 5.48
C GLY A 33 5.71 -12.83 6.61
N ASP A 34 5.81 -11.54 6.31
CA ASP A 34 5.83 -10.51 7.34
C ASP A 34 4.47 -10.44 8.04
N TYR A 35 4.52 -10.37 9.35
CA TYR A 35 3.34 -10.06 10.16
C TYR A 35 3.18 -8.55 10.21
N SER A 36 2.14 -8.04 9.55
CA SER A 36 1.82 -6.61 9.61
C SER A 36 0.37 -6.42 10.01
N THR A 37 0.16 -5.58 11.02
CA THR A 37 -1.17 -5.08 11.39
C THR A 37 -1.39 -3.67 10.88
N GLU A 38 -0.45 -3.16 10.10
CA GLU A 38 -0.50 -1.81 9.57
C GLU A 38 -1.32 -1.75 8.30
N LEU A 39 -2.09 -0.68 8.15
CA LEU A 39 -2.78 -0.32 6.93
C LEU A 39 -2.02 0.82 6.27
N TYR A 40 -1.74 0.67 4.98
CA TYR A 40 -1.03 1.65 4.18
C TYR A 40 -1.97 2.37 3.23
N TYR A 41 -1.69 3.65 3.01
CA TYR A 41 -2.34 4.45 1.98
C TYR A 41 -1.27 5.04 1.07
N LEU A 42 -1.41 4.83 -0.22
CA LEU A 42 -0.44 5.31 -1.21
C LEU A 42 -0.76 6.77 -1.56
N VAL A 43 0.08 7.67 -1.06
CA VAL A 43 -0.07 9.11 -1.27
C VAL A 43 0.48 9.53 -2.62
N GLU A 44 1.63 8.96 -3.00
CA GLU A 44 2.36 9.34 -4.21
C GLU A 44 3.14 8.15 -4.74
N GLY A 45 3.23 8.03 -6.04
CA GLY A 45 3.98 6.98 -6.71
C GLY A 45 3.14 5.75 -7.03
N SER A 46 3.81 4.62 -7.20
CA SER A 46 3.18 3.33 -7.48
C SER A 46 3.90 2.22 -6.73
N VAL A 47 3.17 1.16 -6.43
CA VAL A 47 3.67 -0.04 -5.76
C VAL A 47 3.28 -1.25 -6.58
N SER A 48 4.20 -2.18 -6.78
CA SER A 48 3.89 -3.47 -7.40
C SER A 48 3.72 -4.54 -6.33
N VAL A 49 2.73 -5.40 -6.54
CA VAL A 49 2.54 -6.62 -5.76
C VAL A 49 3.14 -7.76 -6.56
N GLN A 50 4.15 -8.41 -6.01
CA GLN A 50 4.92 -9.43 -6.72
C GLN A 50 4.91 -10.75 -5.98
N TYR A 51 5.04 -11.81 -6.74
CA TYR A 51 5.17 -13.17 -6.27
C TYR A 51 6.40 -13.80 -6.93
N GLU A 52 7.20 -14.51 -6.15
CA GLU A 52 8.32 -15.27 -6.67
C GLU A 52 7.95 -16.75 -6.70
N ASP A 53 8.08 -17.39 -7.86
CA ASP A 53 7.79 -18.82 -8.01
C ASP A 53 8.98 -19.68 -7.53
N GLN A 54 8.82 -20.99 -7.60
CA GLN A 54 9.84 -21.94 -7.13
C GLN A 54 11.15 -21.87 -7.93
N ASP A 55 11.10 -21.38 -9.15
CA ASP A 55 12.28 -21.23 -10.03
C ASP A 55 12.94 -19.86 -9.89
N GLY A 56 12.44 -19.00 -9.02
CA GLY A 56 12.96 -17.67 -8.80
C GLY A 56 12.45 -16.61 -9.76
N HIS A 57 11.43 -16.92 -10.56
CA HIS A 57 10.82 -15.95 -11.45
C HIS A 57 9.88 -15.02 -10.67
N GLU A 58 10.04 -13.72 -10.89
CA GLU A 58 9.13 -12.73 -10.32
C GLU A 58 7.92 -12.57 -11.23
N ILE A 59 6.75 -12.70 -10.63
CA ILE A 59 5.46 -12.53 -11.30
C ILE A 59 4.77 -11.33 -10.67
N ILE A 60 4.42 -10.33 -11.48
CA ILE A 60 3.69 -9.17 -11.00
C ILE A 60 2.21 -9.49 -11.01
N LEU A 61 1.59 -9.42 -9.83
CA LEU A 61 0.17 -9.72 -9.66
C LEU A 61 -0.70 -8.47 -9.85
N ALA A 62 -0.22 -7.32 -9.42
CA ALA A 62 -0.96 -6.09 -9.48
C ALA A 62 -0.05 -4.88 -9.32
N TYR A 63 -0.54 -3.73 -9.74
CA TYR A 63 0.03 -2.43 -9.42
C TYR A 63 -0.96 -1.64 -8.59
N LEU A 64 -0.45 -1.00 -7.56
CA LEU A 64 -1.21 -0.07 -6.73
C LEU A 64 -0.82 1.36 -7.09
N HIS A 65 -1.76 2.25 -7.05
CA HIS A 65 -1.60 3.65 -7.44
C HIS A 65 -1.98 4.58 -6.32
N GLU A 66 -1.76 5.87 -6.52
CA GLU A 66 -2.18 6.91 -5.59
C GLU A 66 -3.66 6.74 -5.23
N GLY A 67 -3.94 6.82 -3.93
CA GLY A 67 -5.29 6.64 -3.41
C GLY A 67 -5.65 5.20 -3.05
N ASP A 68 -4.79 4.23 -3.34
CA ASP A 68 -5.02 2.83 -2.97
C ASP A 68 -4.58 2.56 -1.53
N PHE A 69 -5.34 1.72 -0.86
CA PHE A 69 -4.98 1.14 0.43
C PHE A 69 -4.42 -0.26 0.27
N PHE A 70 -3.54 -0.64 1.17
CA PHE A 70 -3.05 -2.02 1.19
C PHE A 70 -2.53 -2.45 2.56
#